data_7fd31b5a7180b9d16c76db7de88c5324
#
_entry.id   7fd31b5a7180b9d16c76db7de88c5324
#
_cell.length_a   1.000
_cell.length_b   1.000
_cell.length_c   1.000
_cell.angle_alpha   90.00
_cell.angle_beta   90.00
_cell.angle_gamma   90.00
#
_symmetry.space_group_name_H-M   'P 1'
#
loop_
_entity.id
_entity.type
_entity.pdbx_description
1 polymer ?
#
loop_
_entity_poly.entity_id
_entity_poly.type
_entity_poly.pdbx_seq_one_letter_code
_entity_poly.pdbx_strand_id
1 'polypeptide(L)' 'MNEGRLEELLYSAEEHGKRQQMFKEIERLKLAYPSLKQEDLYQQAYQNVMKT' A
#
# COMPACT_ATOMS: atom_id res chain seq x y z
N MET A 1 -4.59 4.34 -16.55
CA MET A 1 -4.87 4.01 -15.72
C MET A 1 -4.24 3.49 -14.49
N ASN A 2 -3.90 4.43 -13.65
CA ASN A 2 -3.21 4.13 -12.42
C ASN A 2 -4.12 3.59 -11.34
N GLU A 3 -5.42 3.83 -11.51
CA GLU A 3 -6.39 3.37 -10.52
C GLU A 3 -6.44 1.86 -10.45
N GLY A 4 -6.38 1.21 -11.60
CA GLY A 4 -6.37 -0.24 -11.62
C GLY A 4 -5.17 -0.83 -10.92
N ARG A 5 -4.05 -0.12 -10.99
CA ARG A 5 -2.83 -0.58 -10.36
C ARG A 5 -2.93 -0.58 -8.84
N LEU A 6 -3.55 0.46 -8.30
CA LEU A 6 -3.73 0.54 -6.86
C LEU A 6 -4.62 -0.60 -6.37
N GLU A 7 -5.68 -0.88 -7.12
CA GLU A 7 -6.57 -1.98 -6.77
C GLU A 7 -5.85 -3.31 -6.83
N GLU A 8 -4.99 -3.49 -7.81
CA GLU A 8 -4.23 -4.73 -7.92
C GLU A 8 -3.35 -4.96 -6.71
N LEU A 9 -2.72 -3.90 -6.22
CA LEU A 9 -1.89 -4.01 -5.04
C LEU A 9 -2.70 -4.42 -3.82
N LEU A 10 -3.89 -3.83 -3.68
CA LEU A 10 -4.76 -4.17 -2.57
C LEU A 10 -5.24 -5.61 -2.68
N TYR A 11 -5.62 -6.04 -3.86
CA TYR A 11 -6.06 -7.41 -4.06
C TYR A 11 -4.95 -8.40 -3.73
N SER A 12 -3.76 -8.11 -4.19
CA SER A 12 -2.63 -8.97 -3.93
C SER A 12 -2.35 -9.09 -2.43
N ALA A 13 -2.39 -7.97 -1.74
CA ALA A 13 -2.19 -7.97 -0.30
C ALA A 13 -3.29 -8.78 0.41
N GLU A 14 -4.52 -8.65 -0.08
CA GLU A 14 -5.65 -9.37 0.49
C GLU A 14 -5.50 -10.87 0.29
N GLU A 15 -5.03 -11.28 -0.88
CA GLU A 15 -4.81 -12.69 -1.16
C GLU A 15 -3.79 -13.31 -0.23
N HIS A 16 -2.83 -12.51 0.21
CA HIS A 16 -1.82 -12.98 1.13
C HIS A 16 -2.20 -12.76 2.59
N GLY A 17 -3.43 -12.34 2.83
CA GLY A 17 -3.90 -12.11 4.18
C GLY A 17 -3.25 -10.91 4.85
N LYS A 18 -2.77 -9.96 4.07
CA LYS A 18 -2.05 -8.81 4.60
C LYS A 18 -2.80 -7.49 4.38
N ARG A 19 -4.10 -7.58 4.18
CA ARG A 19 -4.90 -6.39 3.91
C ARG A 19 -4.83 -5.38 5.06
N GLN A 20 -5.00 -5.86 6.27
CA GLN A 20 -4.97 -4.98 7.44
C GLN A 20 -3.60 -4.36 7.61
N GLN A 21 -2.57 -5.16 7.43
CA GLN A 21 -1.20 -4.65 7.52
C GLN A 21 -0.96 -3.60 6.45
N MET A 22 -1.50 -3.80 5.26
CA MET A 22 -1.38 -2.86 4.17
C MET A 22 -1.98 -1.51 4.54
N PHE A 23 -3.19 -1.52 5.10
CA PHE A 23 -3.84 -0.28 5.48
C PHE A 23 -3.10 0.44 6.60
N LYS A 24 -2.59 -0.31 7.55
CA LYS A 24 -1.80 0.29 8.63
C LYS A 24 -0.54 0.95 8.09
N GLU A 25 0.11 0.27 7.16
CA GLU A 25 1.32 0.80 6.56
C GLU A 25 1.05 2.04 5.74
N ILE A 26 -0.08 2.06 5.03
CA ILE A 26 -0.48 3.22 4.26
C ILE A 26 -0.68 4.43 5.17
N GLU A 27 -1.36 4.23 6.29
CA GLU A 27 -1.57 5.31 7.24
C GLU A 27 -0.26 5.81 7.82
N ARG A 28 0.62 4.89 8.18
CA ARG A 28 1.90 5.25 8.75
C ARG A 28 2.73 6.08 7.78
N LEU A 29 2.77 5.64 6.52
CA LEU A 29 3.51 6.36 5.50
C LEU A 29 2.89 7.71 5.19
N LYS A 30 1.57 7.77 5.24
CA LYS A 30 0.87 9.02 5.00
C LYS A 30 1.24 10.07 6.02
N LEU A 31 1.36 9.66 7.27
CA LEU A 31 1.75 10.57 8.33
C LEU A 31 3.22 10.96 8.24
N ALA A 32 4.05 10.00 7.87
CA ALA A 32 5.48 10.26 7.77
C ALA A 32 5.83 11.08 6.52
N TYR A 33 5.11 10.85 5.44
CA TYR A 33 5.39 11.51 4.16
C TYR A 33 4.12 12.09 3.56
N PRO A 34 3.63 13.20 4.11
CA PRO A 34 2.36 13.78 3.66
C PRO A 34 2.37 14.25 2.21
N SER A 35 3.56 14.47 1.65
CA SER A 35 3.67 14.92 0.26
C SER A 35 3.75 13.78 -0.73
N LEU A 36 3.81 12.54 -0.25
CA LEU A 36 3.96 11.40 -1.13
C LEU A 36 2.71 11.18 -1.97
N LYS A 37 2.90 10.88 -3.24
CA LYS A 37 1.78 10.62 -4.13
C LYS A 37 1.11 9.31 -3.75
N GLN A 38 -0.18 9.23 -4.05
CA GLN A 38 -0.94 8.04 -3.70
C GLN A 38 -0.36 6.78 -4.33
N GLU A 39 0.07 6.86 -5.57
CA GLU A 39 0.67 5.71 -6.23
C GLU A 39 1.91 5.24 -5.50
N ASP A 40 2.79 6.18 -5.20
CA ASP A 40 4.03 5.84 -4.51
C ASP A 40 3.75 5.34 -3.11
N LEU A 41 2.78 5.93 -2.47
CA LEU A 41 2.39 5.55 -1.12
C LEU A 41 1.93 4.08 -1.07
N TYR A 42 1.03 3.72 -1.96
CA TYR A 42 0.51 2.35 -2.00
C TYR A 42 1.60 1.36 -2.39
N GLN A 43 2.41 1.74 -3.36
CA GLN A 43 3.48 0.86 -3.81
C GLN A 43 4.49 0.61 -2.70
N GLN A 44 4.87 1.66 -1.99
CA GLN A 44 5.81 1.54 -0.90
C GLN A 44 5.23 0.70 0.23
N ALA A 45 3.97 0.94 0.55
CA ALA A 45 3.29 0.17 1.58
C ALA A 45 3.25 -1.30 1.21
N TYR A 46 2.93 -1.58 -0.03
CA TYR A 46 2.87 -2.96 -0.50
C TYR A 46 4.21 -3.65 -0.34
N GLN A 47 5.28 -2.99 -0.77
CA GLN A 47 6.61 -3.56 -0.66
C GLN A 47 7.00 -3.80 0.79
N ASN A 48 6.68 -2.86 1.66
CA ASN A 48 7.01 -2.99 3.07
C ASN A 48 6.29 -4.18 3.70
N VAL A 49 5.02 -4.33 3.36
CA VAL A 49 4.20 -5.41 3.91
C VAL A 49 4.66 -6.76 3.38
N MET A 50 4.96 -6.84 2.11
CA MET A 50 5.35 -8.10 1.50
C MET A 50 6.76 -8.53 1.86
N LYS A 51 7.56 -7.60 2.34
CA LYS A 51 8.92 -7.90 2.75
C LYS A 51 8.96 -8.73 4.01
N THR A 52 7.97 -8.57 4.84
CA THR A 52 7.90 -9.32 6.08
C THR A 52 7.08 -10.56 5.91
#